data_5ec28bd86a8b73dad5fcf64fa0e6273e
#
_entry.id   5ec28bd86a8b73dad5fcf64fa0e6273e
#
_cell.length_a   1.000
_cell.length_b   1.000
_cell.length_c   1.000
_cell.angle_alpha   90.00
_cell.angle_beta   90.00
_cell.angle_gamma   90.00
#
_symmetry.space_group_name_H-M   'P 1'
#
loop_
_entity.id
_entity.type
_entity.pdbx_description
1 polymer ?
#
loop_
_entity_poly.entity_id
_entity_poly.type
_entity_poly.pdbx_seq_one_letter_code
_entity_poly.pdbx_strand_id
1 'polypeptide(L)' 'MQKHQWRDGHGDEQIMYRATHHAGRWELFSQPKGADDWVKHDPIPEELLEKLREIIWNKYQRGRCPHKFIKQIDKLLGRE' A
#
# COMPACT_ATOMS: atom_id res chain seq x y z
N MET A 1 -4.98 5.54 12.96
CA MET A 1 -4.84 4.70 11.75
C MET A 1 -4.54 5.56 10.54
N GLN A 2 -3.57 5.18 9.74
CA GLN A 2 -3.24 5.89 8.51
C GLN A 2 -3.71 5.10 7.31
N LYS A 3 -4.20 5.82 6.30
CA LYS A 3 -4.66 5.23 5.05
C LYS A 3 -3.91 5.84 3.88
N HIS A 4 -3.54 4.98 2.95
CA HIS A 4 -2.85 5.40 1.73
C HIS A 4 -3.58 4.76 0.55
N GLN A 5 -4.01 5.56 -0.40
CA GLN A 5 -4.77 5.06 -1.55
C GLN A 5 -4.07 5.46 -2.82
N TRP A 6 -4.12 4.57 -3.81
CA TRP A 6 -3.64 4.88 -5.15
C TRP A 6 -4.42 4.04 -6.16
N ARG A 7 -4.28 4.40 -7.42
CA ARG A 7 -4.92 3.72 -8.53
C ARG A 7 -3.86 3.22 -9.49
N ASP A 8 -4.11 2.06 -10.09
CA ASP A 8 -3.21 1.47 -11.08
C ASP A 8 -4.05 0.90 -12.21
N GLY A 9 -3.48 0.87 -13.45
CA GLY A 9 -4.20 0.44 -14.63
C GLY A 9 -4.89 1.58 -15.36
N HIS A 10 -5.52 1.25 -16.48
CA HIS A 10 -6.17 2.22 -17.34
C HIS A 10 -7.59 1.79 -17.71
N GLY A 11 -8.50 2.76 -17.81
CA GLY A 11 -9.86 2.51 -18.26
C GLY A 11 -10.58 1.50 -17.39
N ASP A 12 -11.12 0.46 -18.04
CA ASP A 12 -11.89 -0.56 -17.34
C ASP A 12 -11.04 -1.51 -16.52
N GLU A 13 -9.72 -1.52 -16.74
CA GLU A 13 -8.79 -2.35 -15.98
C GLU A 13 -8.23 -1.64 -14.77
N GLN A 14 -8.72 -0.45 -14.47
CA GLN A 14 -8.24 0.31 -13.31
C GLN A 14 -8.60 -0.40 -12.01
N ILE A 15 -7.61 -0.47 -11.12
CA ILE A 15 -7.78 -1.06 -9.80
C ILE A 15 -7.41 0.00 -8.77
N MET A 16 -8.26 0.17 -7.76
CA MET A 16 -7.96 1.04 -6.64
C MET A 16 -7.34 0.22 -5.53
N TYR A 17 -6.24 0.70 -4.97
CA TYR A 17 -5.57 0.06 -3.85
C TYR A 17 -5.65 0.94 -2.62
N ARG A 18 -5.77 0.29 -1.48
CA ARG A 18 -5.77 0.98 -0.19
C ARG A 18 -4.91 0.20 0.79
N ALA A 19 -3.91 0.88 1.35
CA ALA A 19 -3.10 0.32 2.41
C ALA A 19 -3.45 1.04 3.71
N THR A 20 -3.57 0.29 4.79
CA THR A 20 -3.84 0.85 6.11
C THR A 20 -2.74 0.41 7.07
N HIS A 21 -2.36 1.30 7.97
CA HIS A 21 -1.43 1.01 9.05
C HIS A 21 -2.16 1.17 10.37
N HIS A 22 -2.23 0.07 11.14
CA HIS A 22 -2.93 0.06 12.41
C HIS A 22 -2.25 -0.89 13.37
N ALA A 23 -1.97 -0.43 14.57
CA ALA A 23 -1.34 -1.23 15.62
C ALA A 23 -0.04 -1.92 15.15
N GLY A 24 0.78 -1.22 14.39
CA GLY A 24 2.05 -1.74 13.87
C GLY A 24 1.93 -2.70 12.71
N ARG A 25 0.73 -2.88 12.15
CA ARG A 25 0.48 -3.83 11.06
C ARG A 25 0.03 -3.10 9.82
N TRP A 26 0.50 -3.60 8.68
CA TRP A 26 0.07 -3.12 7.36
C TRP A 26 -0.94 -4.10 6.79
N GLU A 27 -2.04 -3.54 6.26
CA GLU A 27 -3.04 -4.31 5.54
C GLU A 27 -3.25 -3.66 4.18
N LEU A 28 -3.44 -4.48 3.15
CA LEU A 28 -3.63 -4.01 1.78
C LEU A 28 -4.91 -4.58 1.21
N PHE A 29 -5.67 -3.71 0.57
CA PHE A 29 -6.93 -4.05 -0.08
C PHE A 29 -6.93 -3.55 -1.51
N SER A 30 -7.64 -4.25 -2.38
CA SER A 30 -7.86 -3.79 -3.75
C SER A 30 -9.33 -3.87 -4.10
N GLN A 31 -9.75 -2.98 -5.01
CA GLN A 31 -11.11 -2.96 -5.53
C GLN A 31 -11.04 -2.66 -7.02
N PRO A 32 -11.36 -3.65 -7.88
CA PRO A 32 -11.44 -3.40 -9.31
C PRO A 32 -12.55 -2.39 -9.62
N LYS A 33 -12.38 -1.65 -10.72
CA LYS A 33 -13.39 -0.71 -11.15
C LYS A 33 -14.71 -1.44 -11.40
N GLY A 34 -15.77 -0.91 -10.81
CA GLY A 34 -17.10 -1.51 -10.93
C GLY A 34 -17.42 -2.59 -9.91
N ALA A 35 -16.46 -3.00 -9.10
CA ALA A 35 -16.70 -3.95 -8.02
C ALA A 35 -17.18 -3.22 -6.76
N ASP A 36 -18.04 -3.88 -5.99
CA ASP A 36 -18.58 -3.31 -4.77
C ASP A 36 -17.77 -3.64 -3.53
N ASP A 37 -16.99 -4.72 -3.59
CA ASP A 37 -16.27 -5.23 -2.43
C ASP A 37 -14.76 -5.04 -2.56
N TRP A 38 -14.11 -4.82 -1.41
CA TRP A 38 -12.66 -4.78 -1.32
C TRP A 38 -12.12 -6.18 -1.04
N VAL A 39 -11.03 -6.52 -1.73
CA VAL A 39 -10.33 -7.80 -1.54
C VAL A 39 -9.09 -7.55 -0.69
N LYS A 40 -8.98 -8.26 0.43
CA LYS A 40 -7.80 -8.16 1.28
C LYS A 40 -6.70 -9.09 0.75
N HIS A 41 -5.49 -8.56 0.67
CA HIS A 41 -4.31 -9.33 0.26
C HIS A 41 -3.51 -9.74 1.49
N ASP A 42 -3.50 -11.03 1.81
CA ASP A 42 -2.78 -11.56 2.97
C ASP A 42 -2.19 -12.93 2.60
N PRO A 43 -0.87 -13.04 2.42
CA PRO A 43 0.13 -11.96 2.55
C PRO A 43 0.07 -10.96 1.41
N ILE A 44 0.65 -9.79 1.64
CA ILE A 44 0.70 -8.73 0.63
C ILE A 44 1.73 -9.14 -0.43
N PRO A 45 1.36 -9.19 -1.73
CA PRO A 45 2.31 -9.52 -2.79
C PRO A 45 3.47 -8.54 -2.84
N GLU A 46 4.64 -9.02 -3.23
CA GLU A 46 5.84 -8.20 -3.32
C GLU A 46 5.66 -6.99 -4.20
N GLU A 47 5.00 -7.16 -5.35
CA GLU A 47 4.75 -6.06 -6.29
C GLU A 47 3.99 -4.92 -5.63
N LEU A 48 2.99 -5.27 -4.81
CA LEU A 48 2.18 -4.27 -4.12
C LEU A 48 2.95 -3.64 -2.96
N LEU A 49 3.81 -4.40 -2.30
CA LEU A 49 4.68 -3.85 -1.26
C LEU A 49 5.65 -2.84 -1.84
N GLU A 50 6.21 -3.11 -3.02
CA GLU A 50 7.12 -2.18 -3.66
C GLU A 50 6.41 -0.89 -4.07
N LYS A 51 5.19 -1.00 -4.58
CA LYS A 51 4.40 0.17 -4.93
C LYS A 51 4.06 0.99 -3.68
N LEU A 52 3.67 0.32 -2.62
CA LEU A 52 3.40 0.98 -1.35
C LEU A 52 4.65 1.69 -0.82
N ARG A 53 5.81 1.04 -0.90
CA ARG A 53 7.07 1.64 -0.48
C ARG A 53 7.36 2.93 -1.24
N GLU A 54 7.15 2.92 -2.55
CA GLU A 54 7.35 4.10 -3.38
C GLU A 54 6.45 5.25 -2.93
N ILE A 55 5.17 4.95 -2.68
CA ILE A 55 4.21 5.96 -2.26
C ILE A 55 4.59 6.53 -0.88
N ILE A 56 4.95 5.66 0.07
CA ILE A 56 5.37 6.08 1.41
C ILE A 56 6.67 6.86 1.35
N TRP A 57 7.60 6.46 0.49
CA TRP A 57 8.86 7.18 0.29
C TRP A 57 8.61 8.61 -0.16
N ASN A 58 7.71 8.79 -1.14
CA ASN A 58 7.37 10.12 -1.62
C ASN A 58 6.73 10.97 -0.51
N LYS A 59 5.88 10.37 0.31
CA LYS A 59 5.29 11.08 1.44
C LYS A 59 6.32 11.40 2.51
N TYR A 60 7.26 10.52 2.75
CA TYR A 60 8.35 10.76 3.68
C TYR A 60 9.20 11.95 3.22
N GLN A 61 9.52 12.02 1.91
CA GLN A 61 10.27 13.14 1.35
C GLN A 61 9.56 14.48 1.57
N ARG A 62 8.24 14.44 1.65
CA ARG A 62 7.42 15.65 1.90
C ARG A 62 7.12 15.85 3.39
N GLY A 63 7.72 15.07 4.26
CA GLY A 63 7.51 15.17 5.70
C GLY A 63 6.17 14.69 6.21
N ARG A 64 5.46 13.87 5.41
CA ARG A 64 4.11 13.40 5.77
C ARG A 64 4.07 12.02 6.40
N CYS A 65 5.16 11.25 6.31
CA CYS A 65 5.23 9.93 6.89
C CYS A 65 6.54 9.74 7.63
N PRO A 66 6.55 9.00 8.75
CA PRO A 66 7.79 8.71 9.46
C PRO A 66 8.62 7.67 8.72
N HIS A 67 9.95 7.75 8.87
CA HIS A 67 10.87 6.82 8.23
C HIS A 67 10.65 5.37 8.68
N LYS A 68 10.11 5.17 9.87
CA LYS A 68 9.83 3.82 10.38
C LYS A 68 8.90 3.03 9.46
N PHE A 69 8.02 3.69 8.72
CA PHE A 69 7.14 3.02 7.76
C PHE A 69 7.95 2.39 6.63
N ILE A 70 8.98 3.08 6.15
CA ILE A 70 9.87 2.54 5.12
C ILE A 70 10.56 1.27 5.64
N LYS A 71 11.07 1.31 6.87
CA LYS A 71 11.71 0.16 7.47
C LYS A 71 10.76 -1.02 7.64
N GLN A 72 9.52 -0.75 8.03
CA GLN A 72 8.51 -1.80 8.19
C GLN A 72 8.21 -2.49 6.85
N ILE A 73 8.07 -1.70 5.79
CA ILE A 73 7.80 -2.24 4.47
C ILE A 73 9.01 -3.02 3.96
N ASP A 74 10.22 -2.52 4.16
CA ASP A 74 11.44 -3.24 3.77
C ASP A 74 11.55 -4.57 4.48
N LYS A 75 11.14 -4.62 5.75
CA LYS A 75 11.12 -5.88 6.49
C LYS A 75 10.14 -6.88 5.88
N LEU A 76 8.97 -6.41 5.47
CA LEU A 76 7.98 -7.26 4.79
C LEU A 76 8.50 -7.74 3.45
N LEU A 77 9.34 -6.93 2.77
CA LEU A 77 9.97 -7.31 1.51
C LEU A 77 11.19 -8.22 1.69
N GLY A 78 11.63 -8.43 2.93
CA GLY A 78 12.82 -9.22 3.19
C GLY A 78 14.14 -8.51 2.89
N ARG A 79 14.13 -7.19 2.90
CA ARG A 79 15.32 -6.36 2.57
C ARG A 79 16.04 -5.81 3.79
N GLU A 80 15.61 -6.21 4.94
CA GLU A 80 16.22 -5.73 6.16
C GLU A 80 17.55 -6.42 6.47
#